data_a2c1476e73d7dbe6eee437132ac2c6a0
#
_entry.id   a2c1476e73d7dbe6eee437132ac2c6a0
#
_cell.length_a   1.000
_cell.length_b   1.000
_cell.length_c   1.000
_cell.angle_alpha   90.00
_cell.angle_beta   90.00
_cell.angle_gamma   90.00
#
_symmetry.space_group_name_H-M   'P 1'
#
loop_
_entity.id
_entity.type
_entity.pdbx_description
1 polymer ?
#
loop_
_entity_poly.entity_id
_entity_poly.type
_entity_poly.pdbx_seq_one_letter_code
_entity_poly.pdbx_strand_id
1 'polypeptide(L)'
;TCHNEHALRHIVQQAHNEANHVHWVLGMAADKEHAKALQWFPKTDSFYWTSTQSKRCLSSDQLAKIADEIGYNGATYTSVEEALNAAINLAKEDDLIFVGGSTFVVADLKL
;
A
#
# COMPACT_ATOMS: atom_id res chain seq x y z
N THR A 1 -9.08 -3.26 6.09
CA THR A 1 -8.43 -3.10 7.37
C THR A 1 -6.97 -2.71 7.21
N CYS A 2 -6.37 -2.22 8.27
CA CYS A 2 -4.99 -1.80 8.24
C CYS A 2 -4.07 -2.90 8.74
N HIS A 3 -2.81 -2.83 8.34
CA HIS A 3 -1.82 -3.86 8.64
C HIS A 3 -0.86 -3.43 9.74
N ASN A 4 -0.23 -4.41 10.37
CA ASN A 4 0.86 -4.18 11.31
C ASN A 4 2.20 -4.57 10.66
N GLU A 5 3.29 -4.27 11.34
CA GLU A 5 4.63 -4.45 10.81
C GLU A 5 4.97 -5.89 10.41
N HIS A 6 4.61 -6.85 11.24
CA HIS A 6 4.98 -8.24 10.97
C HIS A 6 4.33 -8.77 9.70
N ALA A 7 3.05 -8.50 9.54
CA ALA A 7 2.32 -8.95 8.36
C ALA A 7 2.89 -8.31 7.10
N LEU A 8 3.18 -7.02 7.17
CA LEU A 8 3.66 -6.29 5.99
C LEU A 8 5.01 -6.80 5.50
N ARG A 9 5.90 -7.16 6.40
CA ARG A 9 7.22 -7.65 6.01
C ARG A 9 7.11 -8.90 5.13
N HIS A 10 6.29 -9.86 5.54
CA HIS A 10 6.09 -11.09 4.77
C HIS A 10 5.40 -10.82 3.45
N ILE A 11 4.43 -9.92 3.46
CA ILE A 11 3.69 -9.56 2.25
C ILE A 11 4.62 -8.94 1.21
N VAL A 12 5.51 -8.03 1.63
CA VAL A 12 6.46 -7.40 0.72
C VAL A 12 7.37 -8.44 0.08
N GLN A 13 7.90 -9.36 0.87
CA GLN A 13 8.77 -10.41 0.36
C GLN A 13 8.04 -11.27 -0.66
N GLN A 14 6.83 -11.67 -0.34
CA GLN A 14 6.04 -12.52 -1.21
C GLN A 14 5.69 -11.83 -2.52
N ALA A 15 5.29 -10.57 -2.45
CA ALA A 15 4.94 -9.81 -3.64
C ALA A 15 6.14 -9.68 -4.59
N HIS A 16 7.32 -9.43 -4.05
CA HIS A 16 8.52 -9.26 -4.88
C HIS A 16 9.11 -10.58 -5.37
N ASN A 17 8.61 -11.71 -4.89
CA ASN A 17 8.90 -12.98 -5.54
C ASN A 17 8.10 -13.16 -6.82
N GLU A 18 7.01 -12.43 -6.97
CA GLU A 18 6.11 -12.60 -8.12
C GLU A 18 6.21 -11.47 -9.13
N ALA A 19 6.67 -10.28 -8.72
CA ALA A 19 6.75 -9.14 -9.61
C ALA A 19 7.90 -8.23 -9.24
N ASN A 20 8.49 -7.57 -10.23
CA ASN A 20 9.55 -6.61 -10.00
C ASN A 20 9.03 -5.28 -9.49
N HIS A 21 7.83 -4.90 -9.89
CA HIS A 21 7.21 -3.65 -9.47
C HIS A 21 5.84 -3.92 -8.90
N VAL A 22 5.58 -3.37 -7.73
CA VAL A 22 4.33 -3.59 -7.02
C VAL A 22 3.65 -2.25 -6.75
N HIS A 23 2.34 -2.25 -6.92
CA HIS A 23 1.49 -1.11 -6.59
C HIS A 23 0.80 -1.42 -5.27
N TRP A 24 1.11 -0.63 -4.26
CA TRP A 24 0.63 -0.88 -2.90
C TRP A 24 -0.52 0.05 -2.57
N VAL A 25 -1.70 -0.52 -2.43
CA VAL A 25 -2.89 0.19 -1.96
C VAL A 25 -2.99 -0.09 -0.46
N LEU A 26 -2.54 0.87 0.34
CA LEU A 26 -2.31 0.64 1.76
C LEU A 26 -3.03 1.60 2.68
N GLY A 27 -3.56 1.02 3.77
CA GLY A 27 -3.90 1.76 4.97
C GLY A 27 -3.10 1.19 6.13
N MET A 28 -2.85 1.96 7.14
CA MET A 28 -2.08 1.51 8.30
C MET A 28 -2.74 1.85 9.60
N ALA A 29 -2.42 1.05 10.62
CA ALA A 29 -2.94 1.26 11.96
C ALA A 29 -2.47 2.59 12.54
N ALA A 30 -3.33 3.21 13.34
CA ALA A 30 -3.03 4.50 13.95
C ALA A 30 -2.05 4.40 15.12
N ASP A 31 -1.81 3.21 15.61
CA ASP A 31 -0.90 2.99 16.72
C ASP A 31 0.53 2.99 16.23
N LYS A 32 1.39 3.57 16.50
CA LYS A 32 2.85 3.74 16.37
C LYS A 32 3.56 2.90 15.30
N GLU A 33 4.79 3.24 15.04
CA GLU A 33 5.78 2.47 14.28
C GLU A 33 5.50 2.41 12.77
N HIS A 34 4.78 3.39 12.25
CA HIS A 34 4.46 3.44 10.82
C HIS A 34 5.71 3.58 9.95
N ALA A 35 6.61 4.46 10.34
CA ALA A 35 7.84 4.65 9.59
C ALA A 35 8.65 3.37 9.55
N LYS A 36 8.66 2.63 10.67
CA LYS A 36 9.39 1.39 10.76
C LYS A 36 8.78 0.31 9.88
N ALA A 37 7.45 0.25 9.83
CA ALA A 37 6.78 -0.69 8.95
C ALA A 37 7.03 -0.37 7.49
N LEU A 38 6.98 0.91 7.13
CA LEU A 38 7.17 1.33 5.75
C LEU A 38 8.57 1.03 5.22
N GLN A 39 9.57 0.99 6.07
CA GLN A 39 10.94 0.75 5.61
C GLN A 39 11.13 -0.60 4.92
N TRP A 40 10.20 -1.53 5.11
CA TRP A 40 10.27 -2.82 4.42
C TRP A 40 9.91 -2.73 2.95
N PHE A 41 9.28 -1.64 2.53
CA PHE A 41 8.84 -1.48 1.16
C PHE A 41 9.93 -0.83 0.31
N PRO A 42 10.19 -1.36 -0.90
CA PRO A 42 11.10 -0.68 -1.83
C PRO A 42 10.52 0.67 -2.24
N LYS A 43 11.34 1.71 -2.15
CA LYS A 43 10.89 3.04 -2.54
C LYS A 43 10.62 3.19 -4.02
N THR A 44 11.05 2.22 -4.80
CA THR A 44 10.83 2.19 -6.25
C THR A 44 9.44 1.69 -6.63
N ASP A 45 8.72 1.11 -5.68
CA ASP A 45 7.33 0.69 -5.92
C ASP A 45 6.40 1.91 -5.92
N SER A 46 5.16 1.68 -6.32
CA SER A 46 4.14 2.72 -6.34
C SER A 46 3.22 2.59 -5.14
N PHE A 47 2.82 3.71 -4.57
CA PHE A 47 2.05 3.73 -3.33
C PHE A 47 0.77 4.55 -3.49
N TYR A 48 -0.31 4.02 -2.91
CA TYR A 48 -1.65 4.61 -2.95
C TYR A 48 -2.19 4.57 -1.53
N TRP A 49 -2.15 5.72 -0.86
CA TRP A 49 -2.50 5.78 0.57
C TRP A 49 -4.00 5.88 0.74
N THR A 50 -4.56 4.99 1.54
CA THR A 50 -6.02 4.93 1.75
C THR A 50 -6.39 5.14 3.19
N SER A 51 -7.65 5.53 3.38
CA SER A 51 -8.30 5.59 4.67
C SER A 51 -9.39 4.54 4.71
N THR A 52 -9.62 3.99 5.88
CA THR A 52 -10.81 3.18 6.11
C THR A 52 -11.68 3.92 7.12
N GLN A 53 -12.90 3.46 7.30
CA GLN A 53 -13.78 4.05 8.30
C GLN A 53 -13.42 3.63 9.72
N SER A 54 -12.49 2.73 9.86
CA SER A 54 -12.06 2.26 11.17
C SER A 54 -11.25 3.36 11.87
N LYS A 55 -11.57 3.61 13.12
CA LYS A 55 -10.80 4.55 13.94
C LYS A 55 -9.40 4.05 14.28
N ARG A 56 -9.14 2.79 14.02
CA ARG A 56 -7.84 2.18 14.29
C ARG A 56 -6.84 2.45 13.18
N CYS A 57 -7.30 2.97 12.06
CA CYS A 57 -6.42 3.27 10.94
C CYS A 57 -6.16 4.75 10.85
N LEU A 58 -4.97 5.10 10.39
CA LEU A 58 -4.63 6.47 10.06
C LEU A 58 -5.50 6.93 8.88
N SER A 59 -5.76 8.23 8.82
CA SER A 59 -6.32 8.80 7.61
C SER A 59 -5.27 8.72 6.50
N SER A 60 -5.71 8.75 5.25
CA SER A 60 -4.78 8.73 4.12
C SER A 60 -3.82 9.92 4.16
N ASP A 61 -4.31 11.09 4.57
CA ASP A 61 -3.47 12.28 4.67
C ASP A 61 -2.37 12.14 5.73
N GLN A 62 -2.72 11.58 6.88
CA GLN A 62 -1.74 11.32 7.94
C GLN A 62 -0.70 10.31 7.49
N LEU A 63 -1.13 9.25 6.85
CA LEU A 63 -0.22 8.23 6.36
C LEU A 63 0.71 8.78 5.29
N ALA A 64 0.17 9.57 4.37
CA ALA A 64 0.98 10.19 3.32
C ALA A 64 2.04 11.12 3.90
N LYS A 65 1.70 11.88 4.94
CA LYS A 65 2.65 12.77 5.60
C LYS A 65 3.80 11.99 6.23
N ILE A 66 3.48 10.93 6.96
CA ILE A 66 4.48 10.08 7.59
C ILE A 66 5.39 9.47 6.52
N ALA A 67 4.80 8.97 5.46
CA ALA A 67 5.54 8.34 4.37
C ALA A 67 6.46 9.34 3.66
N ASP A 68 5.96 10.53 3.41
CA ASP A 68 6.73 11.57 2.73
C ASP A 68 7.97 11.95 3.53
N GLU A 69 7.86 11.99 4.85
CA GLU A 69 8.98 12.34 5.73
C GLU A 69 10.13 11.34 5.64
N ILE A 70 9.86 10.12 5.24
CA ILE A 70 10.89 9.09 5.13
C ILE A 70 11.16 8.70 3.67
N GLY A 71 10.69 9.51 2.73
CA GLY A 71 11.07 9.38 1.34
C GLY A 71 10.17 8.53 0.46
N TYR A 72 8.97 8.21 0.92
CA TYR A 72 8.00 7.48 0.13
C TYR A 72 6.98 8.45 -0.46
N ASN A 73 6.70 8.31 -1.74
CA ASN A 73 5.77 9.18 -2.46
C ASN A 73 4.55 8.41 -2.89
N GLY A 74 3.39 9.00 -2.70
CA GLY A 74 2.15 8.40 -3.14
C GLY A 74 1.01 9.40 -2.99
N ALA A 75 -0.06 9.17 -3.73
CA ALA A 75 -1.25 10.00 -3.65
C ALA A 75 -2.19 9.47 -2.57
N THR A 76 -3.08 10.32 -2.12
CA THR A 76 -4.07 9.97 -1.10
C THR A 76 -5.43 9.75 -1.74
N TYR A 77 -6.18 8.82 -1.18
CA TYR A 77 -7.50 8.46 -1.66
C TYR A 77 -8.45 8.31 -0.50
N THR A 78 -9.71 8.66 -0.70
CA THR A 78 -10.70 8.59 0.37
C THR A 78 -11.25 7.19 0.57
N SER A 79 -11.02 6.30 -0.39
CA SER A 79 -11.49 4.92 -0.26
C SER A 79 -10.50 3.97 -0.92
N VAL A 80 -10.59 2.72 -0.52
CA VAL A 80 -9.79 1.65 -1.13
C VAL A 80 -10.16 1.49 -2.60
N GLU A 81 -11.44 1.64 -2.91
CA GLU A 81 -11.92 1.50 -4.28
C GLU A 81 -11.28 2.53 -5.22
N GLU A 82 -11.24 3.80 -4.79
CA GLU A 82 -10.61 4.85 -5.59
C GLU A 82 -9.12 4.59 -5.79
N ALA A 83 -8.45 4.17 -4.73
CA ALA A 83 -7.01 3.88 -4.80
C ALA A 83 -6.75 2.69 -5.73
N LEU A 84 -7.57 1.66 -5.63
CA LEU A 84 -7.43 0.50 -6.48
C LEU A 84 -7.63 0.86 -7.96
N ASN A 85 -8.63 1.67 -8.26
CA ASN A 85 -8.87 2.12 -9.63
C ASN A 85 -7.67 2.89 -10.18
N ALA A 86 -7.07 3.75 -9.36
CA ALA A 86 -5.87 4.48 -9.77
C ALA A 86 -4.71 3.52 -10.04
N ALA A 87 -4.53 2.52 -9.20
CA ALA A 87 -3.47 1.53 -9.37
C ALA A 87 -3.69 0.72 -10.64
N ILE A 88 -4.91 0.31 -10.90
CA ILE A 88 -5.25 -0.42 -12.13
C ILE A 88 -4.90 0.38 -13.37
N ASN A 89 -5.21 1.67 -13.35
CA ASN A 89 -4.95 2.55 -14.50
C ASN A 89 -3.46 2.77 -14.74
N LEU A 90 -2.64 2.67 -13.71
CA LEU A 90 -1.21 2.95 -13.81
C LEU A 90 -0.36 1.69 -13.93
N ALA A 91 -0.88 0.54 -13.52
CA ALA A 91 -0.12 -0.69 -13.52
C ALA A 91 0.15 -1.18 -14.94
N LYS A 92 1.32 -1.72 -15.13
CA LYS A 92 1.70 -2.37 -16.38
C LYS A 92 1.41 -3.85 -16.29
N GLU A 93 1.51 -4.52 -17.44
CA GLU A 93 1.11 -5.90 -17.59
C GLU A 93 1.75 -6.86 -16.58
N ASP A 94 3.02 -6.65 -16.28
CA ASP A 94 3.75 -7.53 -15.38
C ASP A 94 3.78 -7.03 -13.94
N ASP A 95 3.11 -5.94 -13.66
CA ASP A 95 3.07 -5.39 -12.31
C ASP A 95 2.06 -6.15 -11.43
N LEU A 96 2.32 -6.14 -10.14
CA LEU A 96 1.42 -6.70 -9.15
C LEU A 96 0.73 -5.57 -8.42
N ILE A 97 -0.54 -5.73 -8.11
CA ILE A 97 -1.26 -4.80 -7.26
C ILE A 97 -1.64 -5.51 -5.98
N PHE A 98 -1.23 -4.96 -4.85
CA PHE A 98 -1.63 -5.44 -3.55
C PHE A 98 -2.60 -4.46 -2.91
N VAL A 99 -3.72 -4.97 -2.42
CA VAL A 99 -4.73 -4.15 -1.73
C VAL A 99 -4.67 -4.46 -0.25
N GLY A 100 -4.34 -3.46 0.53
CA GLY A 100 -4.27 -3.60 1.98
C GLY A 100 -5.64 -3.87 2.58
N GLY A 101 -5.64 -4.62 3.68
CA GLY A 101 -6.88 -4.97 4.35
C GLY A 101 -7.50 -6.25 3.87
N SER A 102 -6.97 -6.83 2.81
CA SER A 102 -7.41 -8.14 2.37
C SER A 102 -6.16 -8.95 2.06
N THR A 103 -6.34 -10.25 1.99
CA THR A 103 -5.26 -11.13 1.56
C THR A 103 -5.23 -11.24 0.04
N PHE A 104 -5.99 -10.38 -0.59
CA PHE A 104 -6.17 -10.45 -2.01
C PHE A 104 -5.02 -9.77 -2.74
N VAL A 105 -4.35 -10.53 -3.58
CA VAL A 105 -3.27 -10.04 -4.41
C VAL A 105 -3.71 -10.24 -5.84
N VAL A 106 -3.74 -9.16 -6.60
CA VAL A 106 -4.15 -9.21 -8.00
C VAL A 106 -2.91 -9.08 -8.84
N ALA A 107 -2.50 -10.18 -9.43
CA ALA A 107 -1.38 -10.19 -10.35
C ALA A 107 -1.90 -10.10 -11.77
N ASP A 108 -1.16 -9.39 -12.61
CA ASP A 108 -1.40 -9.42 -14.03
C ASP A 108 -2.83 -9.04 -14.40
N LEU A 109 -3.18 -7.80 -14.06
CA LEU A 109 -4.49 -7.28 -14.39
C LEU A 109 -4.59 -6.99 -15.86
N LYS A 110 -5.03 -7.96 -16.59
CA LYS A 110 -5.35 -7.78 -18.00
C LYS A 110 -6.79 -7.36 -18.10
N LEU A 111 -6.96 -6.09 -18.20
CA LEU A 111 -8.29 -5.55 -18.35
C LEU A 111 -8.60 -5.28 -19.82
#